data_c917da21af3375290a101c1103c584b5
#
_entry.id   c917da21af3375290a101c1103c584b5
#
_cell.length_a   1.000
_cell.length_b   1.000
_cell.length_c   1.000
_cell.angle_alpha   90.00
_cell.angle_beta   90.00
_cell.angle_gamma   90.00
#
_symmetry.space_group_name_H-M   'P 1'
#
loop_
_entity.id
_entity.type
_entity.pdbx_description
1 polymer ?
#
loop_
_entity_poly.entity_id
_entity_poly.type
_entity_poly.pdbx_seq_one_letter_code
_entity_poly.pdbx_strand_id
1 'polypeptide(L)'
;MTFKGLLNGIIYSGTNDQHNPHLARRILFTNVIFTALPAVYIVFIALDYESYTMPISQWNFDVITVPVMIIYCALGIYLNRQGYSYLGRLGFLIIWPLLMHILPVILLNTPSDYYLAFPLGMIFHSILIQLFISFKREQFTFYLMMSLSLIVIVSFRDFLIYFDSNPSRINNEVVGSIYYSLVAILYWLLFNTITFYVIKVIDELIDKNEAQQLQLIDQNTELEQMNTVVDNTNKQLEKQVQIRTKDLAEANKTLTEYSFYNAHLIKGPFCRIKGLMMLKSLNAVDDAEFNERLNISLDELSEAIVSMQEQLNEVDKRPEMKRG
;
A
#
# COMPACT_ATOMS: atom_id res chain seq x y z
N MET A 1 19.48 9.71 17.24
CA MET A 1 18.07 9.29 17.12
C MET A 1 17.21 10.52 17.44
N THR A 2 16.35 10.95 16.55
CA THR A 2 15.49 12.13 16.83
C THR A 2 14.37 11.72 17.78
N PHE A 3 13.88 12.66 18.60
CA PHE A 3 12.74 12.43 19.52
C PHE A 3 11.52 11.85 18.77
N LYS A 4 11.22 12.34 17.56
CA LYS A 4 10.18 11.83 16.68
C LYS A 4 10.41 10.36 16.29
N GLY A 5 11.66 9.98 16.02
CA GLY A 5 11.99 8.59 15.67
C GLY A 5 11.83 7.64 16.85
N LEU A 6 12.18 8.08 18.06
CA LEU A 6 11.98 7.29 19.29
C LEU A 6 10.48 7.12 19.60
N LEU A 7 9.71 8.20 19.51
CA LEU A 7 8.26 8.16 19.76
C LEU A 7 7.54 7.25 18.76
N ASN A 8 7.85 7.35 17.48
CA ASN A 8 7.30 6.44 16.46
C ASN A 8 7.69 4.98 16.74
N GLY A 9 8.93 4.71 17.13
CA GLY A 9 9.38 3.36 17.49
C GLY A 9 8.60 2.75 18.66
N ILE A 10 8.18 3.57 19.62
CA ILE A 10 7.32 3.14 20.75
C ILE A 10 5.88 2.90 20.27
N ILE A 11 5.30 3.88 19.57
CA ILE A 11 3.90 3.82 19.13
C ILE A 11 3.64 2.62 18.21
N TYR A 12 4.55 2.36 17.26
CA TYR A 12 4.42 1.24 16.32
C TYR A 12 5.03 -0.07 16.84
N SER A 13 5.40 -0.14 18.12
CA SER A 13 5.98 -1.35 18.72
C SER A 13 4.97 -2.51 18.69
N GLY A 14 5.39 -3.65 18.12
CA GLY A 14 4.55 -4.85 18.01
C GLY A 14 3.47 -4.83 16.93
N THR A 15 3.42 -3.77 16.08
CA THR A 15 2.45 -3.71 14.97
C THR A 15 2.99 -4.30 13.67
N ASN A 16 4.29 -4.25 13.45
CA ASN A 16 4.93 -4.65 12.20
C ASN A 16 4.87 -6.16 11.94
N ASP A 17 4.79 -6.97 12.99
CA ASP A 17 4.76 -8.44 12.88
C ASP A 17 3.32 -8.99 12.77
N GLN A 18 2.33 -8.12 12.72
CA GLN A 18 0.93 -8.51 12.66
C GLN A 18 0.41 -8.51 11.23
N HIS A 19 0.14 -9.70 10.69
CA HIS A 19 -0.57 -9.87 9.41
C HIS A 19 -2.04 -9.42 9.44
N ASN A 20 -2.53 -9.02 10.63
CA ASN A 20 -3.91 -8.63 10.85
C ASN A 20 -4.03 -7.13 11.14
N PRO A 21 -4.54 -6.33 10.20
CA PRO A 21 -4.61 -4.88 10.33
C PRO A 21 -5.49 -4.42 11.50
N HIS A 22 -6.56 -5.17 11.82
CA HIS A 22 -7.41 -4.85 12.97
C HIS A 22 -6.67 -5.02 14.30
N LEU A 23 -5.84 -6.05 14.43
CA LEU A 23 -5.04 -6.25 15.63
C LEU A 23 -3.92 -5.22 15.72
N ALA A 24 -3.24 -4.93 14.62
CA ALA A 24 -2.21 -3.89 14.52
C ALA A 24 -2.77 -2.53 14.96
N ARG A 25 -3.96 -2.15 14.52
CA ARG A 25 -4.63 -0.93 14.94
C ARG A 25 -4.89 -0.89 16.45
N ARG A 26 -5.37 -1.99 17.05
CA ARG A 26 -5.65 -2.05 18.49
C ARG A 26 -4.38 -1.94 19.33
N ILE A 27 -3.30 -2.59 18.88
CA ILE A 27 -1.98 -2.44 19.49
C ILE A 27 -1.53 -0.98 19.39
N LEU A 28 -1.70 -0.34 18.23
CA LEU A 28 -1.38 1.06 18.01
C LEU A 28 -2.12 1.98 18.99
N PHE A 29 -3.45 1.84 19.10
CA PHE A 29 -4.24 2.62 20.05
C PHE A 29 -3.80 2.40 21.50
N THR A 30 -3.52 1.16 21.87
CA THR A 30 -3.03 0.83 23.21
C THR A 30 -1.70 1.52 23.48
N ASN A 31 -0.74 1.46 22.53
CA ASN A 31 0.56 2.08 22.68
C ASN A 31 0.46 3.61 22.75
N VAL A 32 -0.45 4.23 21.98
CA VAL A 32 -0.72 5.68 22.06
C VAL A 32 -1.19 6.04 23.47
N ILE A 33 -2.15 5.29 24.03
CA ILE A 33 -2.66 5.54 25.37
C ILE A 33 -1.58 5.28 26.42
N PHE A 34 -0.83 4.17 26.32
CA PHE A 34 0.26 3.84 27.24
C PHE A 34 1.42 4.86 27.17
N THR A 35 1.53 5.63 26.10
CA THR A 35 2.51 6.70 25.98
C THR A 35 1.96 8.05 26.49
N ALA A 36 0.69 8.34 26.20
CA ALA A 36 0.05 9.59 26.58
C ALA A 36 -0.26 9.70 28.08
N LEU A 37 -0.78 8.61 28.68
CA LEU A 37 -1.14 8.60 30.10
C LEU A 37 0.05 8.91 31.03
N PRO A 38 1.24 8.29 30.89
CA PRO A 38 2.40 8.68 31.68
C PRO A 38 2.77 10.15 31.55
N ALA A 39 2.64 10.75 30.36
CA ALA A 39 2.91 12.17 30.17
C ALA A 39 1.93 13.05 30.97
N VAL A 40 0.64 12.68 30.97
CA VAL A 40 -0.37 13.34 31.79
C VAL A 40 -0.07 13.17 33.27
N TYR A 41 0.27 11.97 33.71
CA TYR A 41 0.59 11.67 35.11
C TYR A 41 1.86 12.41 35.59
N ILE A 42 2.88 12.55 34.74
CA ILE A 42 4.07 13.37 35.05
C ILE A 42 3.68 14.83 35.29
N VAL A 43 2.74 15.38 34.51
CA VAL A 43 2.20 16.72 34.77
C VAL A 43 1.49 16.79 36.11
N PHE A 44 0.69 15.79 36.45
CA PHE A 44 0.05 15.71 37.78
C PHE A 44 1.09 15.70 38.91
N ILE A 45 2.13 14.86 38.83
CA ILE A 45 3.22 14.83 39.80
C ILE A 45 3.89 16.20 39.91
N ALA A 46 4.10 16.90 38.80
CA ALA A 46 4.73 18.20 38.80
C ALA A 46 3.84 19.29 39.45
N LEU A 47 2.52 19.18 39.26
CA LEU A 47 1.56 20.13 39.87
C LEU A 47 1.35 19.86 41.37
N ASP A 48 1.44 18.62 41.80
CA ASP A 48 1.28 18.21 43.21
C ASP A 48 2.61 17.76 43.84
N TYR A 49 3.71 18.46 43.46
CA TYR A 49 5.08 18.09 43.86
C TYR A 49 5.24 18.05 45.39
N GLU A 50 4.53 18.91 46.12
CA GLU A 50 4.58 18.95 47.61
C GLU A 50 4.13 17.62 48.23
N SER A 51 3.06 17.00 47.72
CA SER A 51 2.57 15.69 48.18
C SER A 51 3.59 14.56 47.95
N TYR A 52 4.40 14.63 46.89
CA TYR A 52 5.45 13.64 46.61
C TYR A 52 6.75 13.84 47.41
N THR A 53 6.94 15.01 47.99
CA THR A 53 8.11 15.29 48.87
C THR A 53 7.87 14.98 50.33
N MET A 54 6.64 14.64 50.73
CA MET A 54 6.30 14.26 52.07
C MET A 54 6.84 12.87 52.46
N PRO A 55 7.03 12.62 53.79
CA PRO A 55 7.37 11.28 54.27
C PRO A 55 6.35 10.21 53.82
N ILE A 56 6.77 9.01 53.52
CA ILE A 56 5.93 7.90 53.03
C ILE A 56 4.69 7.65 53.91
N SER A 57 4.80 7.92 55.21
CA SER A 57 3.69 7.80 56.15
C SER A 57 2.56 8.80 55.94
N GLN A 58 2.80 9.83 55.12
CA GLN A 58 1.85 10.90 54.81
C GLN A 58 1.40 10.88 53.37
N TRP A 59 1.83 9.86 52.60
CA TRP A 59 1.48 9.74 51.20
C TRP A 59 0.00 9.46 51.02
N ASN A 60 -0.64 10.28 50.23
CA ASN A 60 -2.00 10.04 49.77
C ASN A 60 -2.01 8.87 48.77
N PHE A 61 -3.17 8.24 48.60
CA PHE A 61 -3.34 7.13 47.68
C PHE A 61 -2.90 7.45 46.26
N ASP A 62 -3.14 8.69 45.76
CA ASP A 62 -2.78 9.14 44.44
C ASP A 62 -1.29 9.17 44.22
N VAL A 63 -0.49 9.50 45.25
CA VAL A 63 0.97 9.49 45.21
C VAL A 63 1.53 8.10 44.93
N ILE A 64 0.81 7.04 45.32
CA ILE A 64 1.21 5.65 45.08
C ILE A 64 0.68 5.15 43.73
N THR A 65 -0.58 5.46 43.41
CA THR A 65 -1.26 4.88 42.23
C THR A 65 -0.70 5.44 40.92
N VAL A 66 -0.33 6.71 40.88
CA VAL A 66 0.20 7.35 39.69
C VAL A 66 1.53 6.72 39.21
N PRO A 67 2.57 6.52 40.04
CA PRO A 67 3.78 5.80 39.66
C PRO A 67 3.51 4.35 39.22
N VAL A 68 2.60 3.65 39.92
CA VAL A 68 2.22 2.28 39.56
C VAL A 68 1.63 2.23 38.16
N MET A 69 0.78 3.19 37.82
CA MET A 69 0.20 3.28 36.47
C MET A 69 1.23 3.62 35.39
N ILE A 70 2.20 4.47 35.68
CA ILE A 70 3.32 4.76 34.77
C ILE A 70 4.12 3.47 34.49
N ILE A 71 4.45 2.73 35.54
CA ILE A 71 5.17 1.43 35.41
C ILE A 71 4.33 0.46 34.59
N TYR A 72 3.01 0.39 34.87
CA TYR A 72 2.12 -0.50 34.11
C TYR A 72 2.05 -0.14 32.64
N CYS A 73 1.99 1.14 32.28
CA CYS A 73 1.99 1.58 30.89
C CYS A 73 3.29 1.16 30.16
N ALA A 74 4.44 1.31 30.85
CA ALA A 74 5.73 0.85 30.30
C ALA A 74 5.74 -0.68 30.10
N LEU A 75 5.25 -1.45 31.08
CA LEU A 75 5.08 -2.89 30.99
C LEU A 75 4.14 -3.28 29.83
N GLY A 76 3.05 -2.58 29.65
CA GLY A 76 2.08 -2.82 28.57
C GLY A 76 2.70 -2.64 27.19
N ILE A 77 3.51 -1.58 26.99
CA ILE A 77 4.28 -1.39 25.74
C ILE A 77 5.27 -2.55 25.53
N TYR A 78 5.96 -2.97 26.59
CA TYR A 78 6.86 -4.12 26.53
C TYR A 78 6.12 -5.41 26.14
N LEU A 79 4.97 -5.70 26.75
CA LEU A 79 4.14 -6.87 26.43
C LEU A 79 3.66 -6.83 24.97
N ASN A 80 3.26 -5.65 24.48
CA ASN A 80 2.87 -5.47 23.08
C ASN A 80 4.03 -5.80 22.12
N ARG A 81 5.24 -5.39 22.47
CA ARG A 81 6.45 -5.69 21.69
C ARG A 81 6.79 -7.18 21.67
N GLN A 82 6.53 -7.90 22.77
CA GLN A 82 6.77 -9.34 22.89
C GLN A 82 5.65 -10.21 22.26
N GLY A 83 4.61 -9.60 21.69
CA GLY A 83 3.47 -10.32 21.12
C GLY A 83 2.37 -10.67 22.13
N TYR A 84 2.52 -10.36 23.42
CA TYR A 84 1.51 -10.58 24.47
C TYR A 84 0.51 -9.42 24.58
N SER A 85 0.14 -8.82 23.46
CA SER A 85 -0.70 -7.62 23.42
C SER A 85 -2.06 -7.77 24.09
N TYR A 86 -2.64 -8.97 24.05
CA TYR A 86 -3.91 -9.26 24.73
C TYR A 86 -3.80 -9.08 26.24
N LEU A 87 -2.74 -9.63 26.86
CA LEU A 87 -2.50 -9.51 28.30
C LEU A 87 -2.27 -8.06 28.73
N GLY A 88 -1.49 -7.30 27.97
CA GLY A 88 -1.29 -5.87 28.23
C GLY A 88 -2.58 -5.07 28.19
N ARG A 89 -3.43 -5.31 27.20
CA ARG A 89 -4.73 -4.62 27.03
C ARG A 89 -5.72 -5.01 28.12
N LEU A 90 -5.92 -6.31 28.34
CA LEU A 90 -6.86 -6.80 29.34
C LEU A 90 -6.47 -6.39 30.75
N GLY A 91 -5.20 -6.55 31.09
CA GLY A 91 -4.68 -6.15 32.41
C GLY A 91 -4.87 -4.65 32.66
N PHE A 92 -4.66 -3.79 31.64
CA PHE A 92 -4.92 -2.35 31.78
C PHE A 92 -6.40 -2.08 32.08
N LEU A 93 -7.31 -2.72 31.37
CA LEU A 93 -8.75 -2.54 31.55
C LEU A 93 -9.25 -3.03 32.92
N ILE A 94 -8.50 -3.88 33.61
CA ILE A 94 -8.82 -4.31 34.99
C ILE A 94 -8.15 -3.41 36.02
N ILE A 95 -6.85 -3.14 35.85
CA ILE A 95 -6.03 -2.45 36.83
C ILE A 95 -6.37 -0.97 36.91
N TRP A 96 -6.59 -0.33 35.75
CA TRP A 96 -6.86 1.11 35.70
C TRP A 96 -8.11 1.54 36.45
N PRO A 97 -9.33 0.96 36.24
CA PRO A 97 -10.51 1.33 37.02
C PRO A 97 -10.39 0.93 38.47
N LEU A 98 -9.73 -0.18 38.79
CA LEU A 98 -9.49 -0.60 40.14
C LEU A 98 -8.66 0.41 40.92
N LEU A 99 -7.52 0.83 40.39
CA LEU A 99 -6.60 1.74 41.05
C LEU A 99 -7.10 3.20 41.04
N MET A 100 -7.70 3.66 39.92
CA MET A 100 -8.05 5.06 39.78
C MET A 100 -9.47 5.42 40.22
N HIS A 101 -10.36 4.45 40.33
CA HIS A 101 -11.75 4.74 40.67
C HIS A 101 -12.28 3.94 41.86
N ILE A 102 -12.03 2.64 41.92
CA ILE A 102 -12.66 1.77 42.98
C ILE A 102 -11.90 1.88 44.30
N LEU A 103 -10.60 1.66 44.30
CA LEU A 103 -9.78 1.70 45.50
C LEU A 103 -9.75 3.06 46.22
N PRO A 104 -9.67 4.21 45.49
CA PRO A 104 -9.75 5.51 46.16
C PRO A 104 -11.04 5.69 46.95
N VAL A 105 -12.18 5.28 46.40
CA VAL A 105 -13.46 5.38 47.10
C VAL A 105 -13.47 4.55 48.37
N ILE A 106 -12.91 3.33 48.35
CA ILE A 106 -12.88 2.43 49.50
C ILE A 106 -11.93 2.90 50.60
N LEU A 107 -10.73 3.43 50.19
CA LEU A 107 -9.64 3.68 51.15
C LEU A 107 -9.57 5.11 51.65
N LEU A 108 -10.08 6.11 50.90
CA LEU A 108 -9.85 7.53 51.18
C LEU A 108 -11.06 8.24 51.80
N ASN A 109 -12.15 7.55 52.15
CA ASN A 109 -13.37 8.20 52.66
C ASN A 109 -13.89 9.31 51.71
N THR A 110 -13.93 9.05 50.47
CA THR A 110 -14.37 9.84 49.29
C THR A 110 -14.43 11.35 49.48
N PRO A 111 -13.43 12.10 49.03
CA PRO A 111 -13.57 13.54 48.86
C PRO A 111 -14.72 13.84 47.90
N SER A 112 -15.41 14.94 48.11
CA SER A 112 -16.57 15.40 47.30
C SER A 112 -16.33 15.42 45.80
N ASP A 113 -15.08 15.55 45.38
CA ASP A 113 -14.68 15.63 43.97
C ASP A 113 -14.82 14.27 43.22
N TYR A 114 -14.77 13.13 43.90
CA TYR A 114 -14.93 11.82 43.29
C TYR A 114 -16.35 11.57 42.76
N TYR A 115 -17.35 12.25 43.26
CA TYR A 115 -18.72 12.09 42.77
C TYR A 115 -18.87 12.48 41.30
N LEU A 116 -18.09 13.44 40.81
CA LEU A 116 -18.07 13.81 39.39
C LEU A 116 -17.04 12.98 38.60
N ALA A 117 -15.87 12.76 39.18
CA ALA A 117 -14.77 12.08 38.52
C ALA A 117 -15.07 10.59 38.25
N PHE A 118 -15.77 9.90 39.18
CA PHE A 118 -16.06 8.48 39.07
C PHE A 118 -16.89 8.11 37.81
N PRO A 119 -18.09 8.70 37.58
CA PRO A 119 -18.88 8.36 36.41
C PRO A 119 -18.19 8.71 35.10
N LEU A 120 -17.48 9.87 35.05
CA LEU A 120 -16.71 10.26 33.87
C LEU A 120 -15.58 9.25 33.58
N GLY A 121 -14.86 8.83 34.60
CA GLY A 121 -13.82 7.80 34.47
C GLY A 121 -14.37 6.47 33.99
N MET A 122 -15.52 6.04 34.49
CA MET A 122 -16.16 4.78 34.06
C MET A 122 -16.71 4.87 32.61
N ILE A 123 -17.20 6.04 32.18
CA ILE A 123 -17.55 6.26 30.78
C ILE A 123 -16.29 6.17 29.89
N PHE A 124 -15.21 6.82 30.28
CA PHE A 124 -13.94 6.73 29.57
C PHE A 124 -13.40 5.31 29.52
N HIS A 125 -13.48 4.56 30.64
CA HIS A 125 -13.11 3.15 30.69
C HIS A 125 -13.91 2.30 29.68
N SER A 126 -15.22 2.51 29.55
CA SER A 126 -16.04 1.77 28.61
C SER A 126 -15.67 2.08 27.13
N ILE A 127 -15.23 3.30 26.84
CA ILE A 127 -14.67 3.66 25.54
C ILE A 127 -13.35 2.89 25.29
N LEU A 128 -12.47 2.82 26.30
CA LEU A 128 -11.22 2.04 26.20
C LEU A 128 -11.47 0.56 25.94
N ILE A 129 -12.51 -0.03 26.53
CA ILE A 129 -12.90 -1.43 26.23
C ILE A 129 -13.14 -1.58 24.73
N GLN A 130 -13.91 -0.68 24.12
CA GLN A 130 -14.23 -0.74 22.68
C GLN A 130 -13.00 -0.53 21.80
N LEU A 131 -12.07 0.33 22.21
CA LEU A 131 -10.83 0.59 21.48
C LEU A 131 -9.85 -0.59 21.55
N PHE A 132 -9.74 -1.23 22.71
CA PHE A 132 -8.73 -2.25 23.01
C PHE A 132 -9.18 -3.66 22.63
N ILE A 133 -10.48 -3.99 22.81
CA ILE A 133 -11.02 -5.34 22.60
C ILE A 133 -11.85 -5.38 21.33
N SER A 134 -11.69 -6.45 20.55
CA SER A 134 -12.44 -6.63 19.31
C SER A 134 -13.82 -7.21 19.55
N PHE A 135 -14.86 -6.46 19.14
CA PHE A 135 -16.23 -6.99 19.15
C PHE A 135 -16.38 -8.27 18.30
N LYS A 136 -15.70 -8.35 17.14
CA LYS A 136 -15.82 -9.51 16.22
C LYS A 136 -14.99 -10.73 16.65
N ARG A 137 -13.80 -10.51 17.24
CA ARG A 137 -12.82 -11.59 17.51
C ARG A 137 -12.73 -12.00 18.98
N GLU A 138 -12.94 -11.05 19.88
CA GLU A 138 -12.83 -11.23 21.33
C GLU A 138 -14.20 -11.03 22.00
N GLN A 139 -15.27 -11.58 21.39
CA GLN A 139 -16.66 -11.31 21.76
C GLN A 139 -16.95 -11.54 23.25
N PHE A 140 -16.53 -12.69 23.78
CA PHE A 140 -16.75 -13.00 25.18
C PHE A 140 -16.15 -11.96 26.12
N THR A 141 -14.89 -11.60 25.90
CA THR A 141 -14.19 -10.60 26.71
C THR A 141 -14.81 -9.22 26.55
N PHE A 142 -15.20 -8.85 25.32
CA PHE A 142 -15.86 -7.60 25.04
C PHE A 142 -17.18 -7.46 25.82
N TYR A 143 -18.08 -8.43 25.69
CA TYR A 143 -19.36 -8.39 26.42
C TYR A 143 -19.20 -8.47 27.92
N LEU A 144 -18.27 -9.29 28.42
CA LEU A 144 -17.97 -9.39 29.85
C LEU A 144 -17.53 -8.03 30.41
N MET A 145 -16.56 -7.37 29.78
CA MET A 145 -16.03 -6.09 30.24
C MET A 145 -17.06 -4.95 30.11
N MET A 146 -17.84 -4.93 29.04
CA MET A 146 -18.91 -3.95 28.85
C MET A 146 -20.03 -4.15 29.90
N SER A 147 -20.40 -5.40 30.21
CA SER A 147 -21.39 -5.70 31.26
C SER A 147 -20.89 -5.32 32.64
N LEU A 148 -19.62 -5.58 32.95
CA LEU A 148 -19.00 -5.12 34.20
C LEU A 148 -19.00 -3.61 34.31
N SER A 149 -18.63 -2.89 33.23
CA SER A 149 -18.67 -1.42 33.17
C SER A 149 -20.09 -0.89 33.38
N LEU A 150 -21.11 -1.54 32.79
CA LEU A 150 -22.51 -1.17 33.00
C LEU A 150 -22.97 -1.41 34.43
N ILE A 151 -22.62 -2.54 35.02
CA ILE A 151 -22.97 -2.85 36.44
C ILE A 151 -22.37 -1.78 37.35
N VAL A 152 -21.09 -1.43 37.13
CA VAL A 152 -20.44 -0.41 37.94
C VAL A 152 -21.14 0.93 37.79
N ILE A 153 -21.49 1.36 36.53
CA ILE A 153 -22.15 2.67 36.31
C ILE A 153 -23.58 2.70 36.90
N VAL A 154 -24.29 1.59 36.89
CA VAL A 154 -25.63 1.51 37.47
C VAL A 154 -25.57 1.53 39.01
N SER A 155 -24.61 0.85 39.60
CA SER A 155 -24.47 0.69 41.06
C SER A 155 -23.57 1.74 41.70
N PHE A 156 -22.90 2.61 40.96
CA PHE A 156 -21.87 3.49 41.48
C PHE A 156 -22.40 4.48 42.52
N ARG A 157 -23.64 4.94 42.37
CA ARG A 157 -24.28 5.80 43.36
C ARG A 157 -24.37 5.14 44.74
N ASP A 158 -24.91 3.91 44.77
CA ASP A 158 -25.09 3.16 46.03
C ASP A 158 -23.73 2.77 46.60
N PHE A 159 -22.75 2.48 45.74
CA PHE A 159 -21.37 2.25 46.13
C PHE A 159 -20.72 3.51 46.76
N LEU A 160 -20.89 4.68 46.17
CA LEU A 160 -20.37 5.92 46.73
C LEU A 160 -21.03 6.26 48.08
N ILE A 161 -22.36 6.15 48.19
CA ILE A 161 -23.09 6.41 49.43
C ILE A 161 -22.66 5.43 50.53
N TYR A 162 -22.43 4.17 50.21
CA TYR A 162 -22.01 3.14 51.18
C TYR A 162 -20.63 3.41 51.79
N PHE A 163 -19.69 3.91 50.98
CA PHE A 163 -18.32 4.20 51.42
C PHE A 163 -18.12 5.64 51.89
N ASP A 164 -19.10 6.53 51.75
CA ASP A 164 -19.00 7.92 52.21
C ASP A 164 -19.27 7.99 53.73
N SER A 165 -18.19 8.16 54.49
CA SER A 165 -18.25 8.26 55.96
C SER A 165 -18.66 9.68 56.45
N ASN A 166 -18.64 10.69 55.59
CA ASN A 166 -18.98 12.08 55.94
C ASN A 166 -19.76 12.78 54.81
N PRO A 167 -21.03 12.37 54.56
CA PRO A 167 -21.81 12.95 53.48
C PRO A 167 -22.02 14.46 53.70
N SER A 168 -21.39 15.30 52.84
CA SER A 168 -21.67 16.74 52.82
C SER A 168 -23.12 16.97 52.36
N ARG A 169 -23.77 18.09 52.80
CA ARG A 169 -25.13 18.43 52.36
C ARG A 169 -25.29 18.44 50.82
N ILE A 170 -24.30 18.97 50.13
CA ILE A 170 -24.28 19.07 48.65
C ILE A 170 -24.25 17.69 48.03
N ASN A 171 -23.49 16.76 48.58
CA ASN A 171 -23.40 15.38 48.07
C ASN A 171 -24.72 14.62 48.27
N ASN A 172 -25.43 14.85 49.37
CA ASN A 172 -26.72 14.20 49.64
C ASN A 172 -27.84 14.68 48.71
N GLU A 173 -27.87 15.97 48.34
CA GLU A 173 -28.89 16.53 47.46
C GLU A 173 -28.63 16.13 45.99
N VAL A 174 -27.42 16.13 45.54
CA VAL A 174 -27.07 15.83 44.14
C VAL A 174 -26.99 14.32 43.91
N VAL A 175 -26.21 13.60 44.69
CA VAL A 175 -25.97 12.17 44.56
C VAL A 175 -27.15 11.34 45.04
N GLY A 176 -27.89 11.83 46.07
CA GLY A 176 -29.14 11.24 46.54
C GLY A 176 -30.25 11.25 45.45
N SER A 177 -30.16 12.10 44.48
CA SER A 177 -31.13 12.19 43.40
C SER A 177 -31.00 11.04 42.39
N ILE A 178 -32.12 10.40 42.05
CA ILE A 178 -32.23 9.38 41.02
C ILE A 178 -31.77 9.94 39.63
N TYR A 179 -31.94 11.25 39.43
CA TYR A 179 -31.53 11.90 38.18
C TYR A 179 -30.04 11.82 37.96
N TYR A 180 -29.21 11.82 39.00
CA TYR A 180 -27.76 11.71 38.88
C TYR A 180 -27.34 10.37 38.20
N SER A 181 -27.88 9.25 38.67
CA SER A 181 -27.65 7.94 38.06
C SER A 181 -28.21 7.84 36.66
N LEU A 182 -29.42 8.36 36.43
CA LEU A 182 -30.01 8.38 35.07
C LEU A 182 -29.16 9.17 34.07
N VAL A 183 -28.67 10.33 34.46
CA VAL A 183 -27.81 11.16 33.60
C VAL A 183 -26.51 10.44 33.30
N ALA A 184 -25.87 9.81 34.28
CA ALA A 184 -24.64 9.03 34.06
C ALA A 184 -24.88 7.85 33.11
N ILE A 185 -25.97 7.11 33.25
CA ILE A 185 -26.35 6.01 32.36
C ILE A 185 -26.61 6.53 30.93
N LEU A 186 -27.33 7.65 30.79
CA LEU A 186 -27.59 8.25 29.47
C LEU A 186 -26.32 8.67 28.78
N TYR A 187 -25.38 9.33 29.48
CA TYR A 187 -24.07 9.66 28.91
C TYR A 187 -23.27 8.41 28.56
N TRP A 188 -23.27 7.37 29.41
CA TRP A 188 -22.61 6.11 29.12
C TRP A 188 -23.16 5.49 27.83
N LEU A 189 -24.49 5.40 27.67
CA LEU A 189 -25.14 4.89 26.48
C LEU A 189 -24.77 5.71 25.23
N LEU A 190 -24.85 7.05 25.34
CA LEU A 190 -24.56 7.96 24.25
C LEU A 190 -23.13 7.80 23.75
N PHE A 191 -22.14 7.91 24.64
CA PHE A 191 -20.74 7.82 24.28
C PHE A 191 -20.36 6.45 23.75
N ASN A 192 -20.90 5.37 24.34
CA ASN A 192 -20.64 4.01 23.85
C ASN A 192 -21.26 3.77 22.48
N THR A 193 -22.46 4.28 22.23
CA THR A 193 -23.10 4.15 20.90
C THR A 193 -22.31 4.89 19.82
N ILE A 194 -21.89 6.13 20.10
CA ILE A 194 -21.08 6.91 19.18
C ILE A 194 -19.74 6.19 18.92
N THR A 195 -19.05 5.77 19.96
CA THR A 195 -17.74 5.09 19.84
C THR A 195 -17.88 3.78 19.05
N PHE A 196 -18.90 2.98 19.35
CA PHE A 196 -19.18 1.74 18.62
C PHE A 196 -19.39 1.97 17.13
N TYR A 197 -20.18 3.01 16.79
CA TYR A 197 -20.41 3.38 15.40
C TYR A 197 -19.12 3.83 14.69
N VAL A 198 -18.33 4.69 15.34
CA VAL A 198 -17.05 5.16 14.81
C VAL A 198 -16.09 3.99 14.57
N ILE A 199 -15.96 3.09 15.54
CA ILE A 199 -15.09 1.90 15.40
C ILE A 199 -15.58 1.01 14.27
N LYS A 200 -16.89 0.79 14.14
CA LYS A 200 -17.47 0.02 13.05
C LYS A 200 -17.13 0.60 11.69
N VAL A 201 -17.28 1.92 11.51
CA VAL A 201 -16.92 2.60 10.27
C VAL A 201 -15.41 2.48 9.97
N ILE A 202 -14.56 2.62 10.98
CA ILE A 202 -13.11 2.45 10.80
C ILE A 202 -12.77 1.00 10.42
N ASP A 203 -13.42 0.00 11.03
CA ASP A 203 -13.22 -1.41 10.66
C ASP A 203 -13.63 -1.68 9.20
N GLU A 204 -14.76 -1.15 8.76
CA GLU A 204 -15.23 -1.25 7.38
C GLU A 204 -14.26 -0.57 6.37
N LEU A 205 -13.71 0.59 6.76
CA LEU A 205 -12.69 1.28 5.94
C LEU A 205 -11.39 0.49 5.83
N ILE A 206 -10.96 -0.18 6.91
CA ILE A 206 -9.76 -1.03 6.89
C ILE A 206 -10.00 -2.23 5.97
N ASP A 207 -11.14 -2.92 6.10
CA ASP A 207 -11.51 -4.05 5.25
C ASP A 207 -11.51 -3.65 3.76
N LYS A 208 -12.06 -2.46 3.45
CA LYS A 208 -12.09 -1.93 2.08
C LYS A 208 -10.70 -1.58 1.56
N ASN A 209 -9.87 -0.95 2.38
CA ASN A 209 -8.49 -0.62 1.99
C ASN A 209 -7.66 -1.88 1.72
N GLU A 210 -7.81 -2.92 2.54
CA GLU A 210 -7.12 -4.20 2.34
C GLU A 210 -7.53 -4.84 1.02
N ALA A 211 -8.84 -4.85 0.71
CA ALA A 211 -9.35 -5.35 -0.57
C ALA A 211 -8.80 -4.55 -1.77
N GLN A 212 -8.71 -3.22 -1.65
CA GLN A 212 -8.14 -2.36 -2.70
C GLN A 212 -6.63 -2.60 -2.88
N GLN A 213 -5.88 -2.81 -1.80
CA GLN A 213 -4.45 -3.12 -1.89
C GLN A 213 -4.21 -4.45 -2.61
N LEU A 214 -5.00 -5.49 -2.31
CA LEU A 214 -4.91 -6.78 -3.02
C LEU A 214 -5.21 -6.62 -4.51
N GLN A 215 -6.24 -5.85 -4.86
CA GLN A 215 -6.58 -5.56 -6.26
C GLN A 215 -5.45 -4.82 -6.98
N LEU A 216 -4.80 -3.84 -6.33
CA LEU A 216 -3.67 -3.12 -6.90
C LEU A 216 -2.45 -4.02 -7.12
N ILE A 217 -2.17 -4.95 -6.20
CA ILE A 217 -1.09 -5.93 -6.36
C ILE A 217 -1.36 -6.82 -7.58
N ASP A 218 -2.60 -7.29 -7.74
CA ASP A 218 -3.01 -8.13 -8.86
C ASP A 218 -2.87 -7.38 -10.20
N GLN A 219 -3.35 -6.14 -10.27
CA GLN A 219 -3.20 -5.28 -11.46
C GLN A 219 -1.73 -4.98 -11.80
N ASN A 220 -0.88 -4.75 -10.81
CA ASN A 220 0.55 -4.54 -11.04
C ASN A 220 1.21 -5.81 -11.60
N THR A 221 0.83 -6.99 -11.10
CA THR A 221 1.34 -8.27 -11.60
C THR A 221 0.92 -8.48 -13.06
N GLU A 222 -0.32 -8.16 -13.41
CA GLU A 222 -0.82 -8.23 -14.79
C GLU A 222 -0.08 -7.26 -15.71
N LEU A 223 0.15 -6.02 -15.26
CA LEU A 223 0.93 -5.03 -16.01
C LEU A 223 2.38 -5.47 -16.26
N GLU A 224 3.04 -6.08 -15.29
CA GLU A 224 4.40 -6.63 -15.46
C GLU A 224 4.42 -7.76 -16.50
N GLN A 225 3.41 -8.64 -16.49
CA GLN A 225 3.27 -9.70 -17.49
C GLN A 225 3.04 -9.12 -18.89
N MET A 226 2.17 -8.12 -19.04
CA MET A 226 1.95 -7.43 -20.32
C MET A 226 3.22 -6.76 -20.82
N ASN A 227 3.96 -6.07 -19.97
CA ASN A 227 5.22 -5.42 -20.34
C ASN A 227 6.26 -6.43 -20.85
N THR A 228 6.36 -7.61 -20.23
CA THR A 228 7.25 -8.68 -20.73
C THR A 228 6.83 -9.21 -22.08
N VAL A 229 5.53 -9.34 -22.34
CA VAL A 229 5.01 -9.74 -23.66
C VAL A 229 5.31 -8.70 -24.72
N VAL A 230 5.08 -7.42 -24.41
CA VAL A 230 5.38 -6.29 -25.31
C VAL A 230 6.87 -6.23 -25.65
N ASP A 231 7.75 -6.36 -24.66
CA ASP A 231 9.20 -6.38 -24.86
C ASP A 231 9.66 -7.54 -25.77
N ASN A 232 9.12 -8.72 -25.55
CA ASN A 232 9.42 -9.89 -26.37
C ASN A 232 8.92 -9.71 -27.81
N THR A 233 7.72 -9.14 -27.98
CA THR A 233 7.15 -8.84 -29.29
C THR A 233 7.99 -7.78 -30.04
N ASN A 234 8.42 -6.74 -29.35
CA ASN A 234 9.28 -5.71 -29.93
C ASN A 234 10.62 -6.29 -30.41
N LYS A 235 11.27 -7.12 -29.57
CA LYS A 235 12.51 -7.82 -29.98
C LYS A 235 12.32 -8.72 -31.20
N GLN A 236 11.17 -9.39 -31.32
CA GLN A 236 10.86 -10.20 -32.50
C GLN A 236 10.65 -9.33 -33.76
N LEU A 237 9.91 -8.22 -33.60
CA LEU A 237 9.70 -7.26 -34.67
C LEU A 237 11.01 -6.65 -35.16
N GLU A 238 11.89 -6.23 -34.26
CA GLU A 238 13.20 -5.71 -34.59
C GLU A 238 14.02 -6.71 -35.40
N LYS A 239 14.05 -7.99 -35.01
CA LYS A 239 14.71 -9.06 -35.77
C LYS A 239 14.10 -9.22 -37.17
N GLN A 240 12.77 -9.22 -37.26
CA GLN A 240 12.09 -9.35 -38.56
C GLN A 240 12.40 -8.14 -39.47
N VAL A 241 12.40 -6.92 -38.93
CA VAL A 241 12.76 -5.72 -39.65
C VAL A 241 14.20 -5.80 -40.14
N GLN A 242 15.16 -6.23 -39.32
CA GLN A 242 16.56 -6.41 -39.73
C GLN A 242 16.69 -7.43 -40.86
N ILE A 243 16.05 -8.59 -40.78
CA ILE A 243 16.07 -9.61 -41.81
C ILE A 243 15.48 -9.06 -43.10
N ARG A 244 14.31 -8.44 -43.06
CA ARG A 244 13.64 -7.86 -44.23
C ARG A 244 14.44 -6.75 -44.87
N THR A 245 15.07 -5.89 -44.04
CA THR A 245 15.93 -4.80 -44.57
C THR A 245 17.15 -5.36 -45.28
N LYS A 246 17.76 -6.43 -44.74
CA LYS A 246 18.89 -7.11 -45.39
C LYS A 246 18.49 -7.75 -46.71
N ASP A 247 17.38 -8.49 -46.71
CA ASP A 247 16.86 -9.14 -47.92
C ASP A 247 16.52 -8.14 -49.01
N LEU A 248 15.92 -7.00 -48.61
CA LEU A 248 15.59 -5.90 -49.53
C LEU A 248 16.84 -5.21 -50.11
N ALA A 249 17.87 -5.01 -49.29
CA ALA A 249 19.15 -4.44 -49.71
C ALA A 249 19.86 -5.38 -50.69
N GLU A 250 19.86 -6.69 -50.43
CA GLU A 250 20.44 -7.69 -51.33
C GLU A 250 19.69 -7.79 -52.63
N ALA A 251 18.36 -7.82 -52.61
CA ALA A 251 17.53 -7.80 -53.80
C ALA A 251 17.74 -6.52 -54.62
N ASN A 252 17.81 -5.37 -53.98
CA ASN A 252 18.04 -4.10 -54.63
C ASN A 252 19.44 -4.04 -55.28
N LYS A 253 20.48 -4.57 -54.62
CA LYS A 253 21.82 -4.70 -55.15
C LYS A 253 21.81 -5.58 -56.41
N THR A 254 21.21 -6.74 -56.35
CA THR A 254 21.08 -7.68 -57.48
C THR A 254 20.35 -7.06 -58.66
N LEU A 255 19.26 -6.32 -58.39
CA LEU A 255 18.50 -5.61 -59.43
C LEU A 255 19.33 -4.50 -60.10
N THR A 256 20.13 -3.78 -59.32
CA THR A 256 21.00 -2.73 -59.81
C THR A 256 22.12 -3.29 -60.69
N GLU A 257 22.77 -4.36 -60.25
CA GLU A 257 23.80 -5.07 -61.01
C GLU A 257 23.23 -5.63 -62.32
N TYR A 258 22.05 -6.22 -62.25
CA TYR A 258 21.34 -6.73 -63.42
C TYR A 258 21.00 -5.63 -64.43
N SER A 259 20.47 -4.51 -63.95
CA SER A 259 20.13 -3.36 -64.81
C SER A 259 21.35 -2.74 -65.48
N PHE A 260 22.47 -2.64 -64.77
CA PHE A 260 23.73 -2.15 -65.29
C PHE A 260 24.30 -3.08 -66.39
N TYR A 261 24.30 -4.39 -66.09
CA TYR A 261 24.79 -5.41 -67.00
C TYR A 261 23.98 -5.43 -68.31
N ASN A 262 22.66 -5.38 -68.20
CA ASN A 262 21.77 -5.35 -69.37
C ASN A 262 21.95 -4.08 -70.22
N ALA A 263 22.08 -2.94 -69.59
CA ALA A 263 22.30 -1.69 -70.27
C ALA A 263 23.61 -1.73 -71.09
N HIS A 264 24.69 -2.34 -70.59
CA HIS A 264 25.95 -2.47 -71.25
C HIS A 264 25.91 -3.46 -72.38
N LEU A 265 25.32 -4.63 -72.21
CA LEU A 265 25.22 -5.66 -73.24
C LEU A 265 24.40 -5.20 -74.45
N ILE A 266 23.33 -4.45 -74.24
CA ILE A 266 22.50 -3.96 -75.35
C ILE A 266 23.06 -2.73 -75.99
N LYS A 267 23.59 -1.78 -75.22
CA LYS A 267 24.07 -0.48 -75.71
C LYS A 267 25.18 -0.60 -76.69
N GLY A 268 26.10 -1.57 -76.55
CA GLY A 268 27.22 -1.79 -77.42
C GLY A 268 26.82 -2.11 -78.90
N PRO A 269 26.12 -3.26 -79.09
CA PRO A 269 25.62 -3.65 -80.43
C PRO A 269 24.68 -2.58 -81.02
N PHE A 270 23.75 -2.03 -80.20
CA PHE A 270 22.85 -0.98 -80.69
C PHE A 270 23.53 0.25 -81.18
N CYS A 271 24.57 0.73 -80.49
CA CYS A 271 25.38 1.89 -80.94
C CYS A 271 26.15 1.55 -82.23
N ARG A 272 26.65 0.30 -82.40
CA ARG A 272 27.31 -0.13 -83.63
C ARG A 272 26.35 -0.15 -84.83
N ILE A 273 25.14 -0.73 -84.64
CA ILE A 273 24.09 -0.73 -85.67
C ILE A 273 23.75 0.72 -86.09
N LYS A 274 23.51 1.58 -85.10
CA LYS A 274 23.20 3.00 -85.38
C LYS A 274 24.37 3.72 -86.14
N GLY A 275 25.59 3.47 -85.71
CA GLY A 275 26.79 3.97 -86.41
C GLY A 275 26.91 3.49 -87.83
N LEU A 276 26.67 2.17 -88.06
CA LEU A 276 26.70 1.59 -89.44
C LEU A 276 25.61 2.20 -90.33
N MET A 277 24.38 2.40 -89.78
CA MET A 277 23.32 3.07 -90.55
C MET A 277 23.66 4.50 -90.91
N MET A 278 24.32 5.21 -90.01
CA MET A 278 24.82 6.58 -90.31
C MET A 278 25.92 6.59 -91.38
N LEU A 279 26.86 5.67 -91.27
CA LEU A 279 27.92 5.55 -92.30
C LEU A 279 27.35 5.16 -93.68
N LYS A 280 26.36 4.32 -93.73
CA LYS A 280 25.65 3.97 -94.95
C LYS A 280 24.92 5.17 -95.58
N SER A 281 24.26 5.98 -94.70
CA SER A 281 23.55 7.18 -95.17
C SER A 281 24.53 8.25 -95.80
N LEU A 282 25.78 8.21 -95.40
CA LEU A 282 26.84 9.07 -95.92
C LEU A 282 27.60 8.49 -97.10
N ASN A 283 27.19 7.31 -97.61
CA ASN A 283 27.90 6.55 -98.66
C ASN A 283 29.36 6.22 -98.27
N ALA A 284 29.66 6.11 -96.97
CA ALA A 284 31.03 5.92 -96.50
C ALA A 284 31.38 4.40 -96.33
N VAL A 285 30.49 3.49 -96.59
CA VAL A 285 30.69 2.05 -96.55
C VAL A 285 29.95 1.39 -97.69
N ASP A 286 30.59 0.40 -98.35
CA ASP A 286 29.95 -0.38 -99.43
C ASP A 286 28.84 -1.30 -98.95
N ASP A 287 28.02 -1.83 -99.85
CA ASP A 287 26.87 -2.68 -99.53
C ASP A 287 27.29 -4.03 -98.91
N ALA A 288 28.40 -4.60 -99.33
CA ALA A 288 28.87 -5.90 -98.82
C ALA A 288 29.41 -5.73 -97.40
N GLU A 289 30.26 -4.75 -97.13
CA GLU A 289 30.82 -4.47 -95.80
C GLU A 289 29.73 -4.01 -94.80
N PHE A 290 28.74 -3.24 -95.24
CA PHE A 290 27.62 -2.81 -94.43
C PHE A 290 26.79 -4.03 -93.94
N ASN A 291 26.43 -4.90 -94.90
CA ASN A 291 25.60 -6.11 -94.55
C ASN A 291 26.35 -7.08 -93.64
N GLU A 292 27.64 -7.32 -93.87
CA GLU A 292 28.47 -8.16 -93.01
C GLU A 292 28.54 -7.62 -91.60
N ARG A 293 28.90 -6.37 -91.40
CA ARG A 293 28.99 -5.74 -90.02
C ARG A 293 27.67 -5.57 -89.37
N LEU A 294 26.55 -5.37 -90.09
CA LEU A 294 25.22 -5.27 -89.56
C LEU A 294 24.81 -6.62 -89.05
N ASN A 295 25.01 -7.73 -89.80
CA ASN A 295 24.70 -9.05 -89.37
C ASN A 295 25.46 -9.45 -88.08
N ILE A 296 26.76 -9.17 -87.98
CA ILE A 296 27.55 -9.40 -86.76
C ILE A 296 26.94 -8.66 -85.57
N SER A 297 26.54 -7.38 -85.73
CA SER A 297 25.99 -6.59 -84.65
C SER A 297 24.57 -7.01 -84.27
N LEU A 298 23.77 -7.57 -85.18
CA LEU A 298 22.48 -8.16 -84.96
C LEU A 298 22.60 -9.49 -84.20
N ASP A 299 23.59 -10.32 -84.57
CA ASP A 299 23.88 -11.57 -83.92
C ASP A 299 24.31 -11.32 -82.44
N GLU A 300 25.24 -10.36 -82.22
CA GLU A 300 25.63 -9.97 -80.85
C GLU A 300 24.44 -9.41 -80.02
N LEU A 301 23.53 -8.65 -80.65
CA LEU A 301 22.34 -8.15 -80.01
C LEU A 301 21.39 -9.30 -79.63
N SER A 302 21.21 -10.29 -80.53
CA SER A 302 20.41 -11.49 -80.33
C SER A 302 20.98 -12.32 -79.22
N GLU A 303 22.26 -12.57 -79.14
CA GLU A 303 22.95 -13.29 -78.08
C GLU A 303 22.77 -12.59 -76.73
N ALA A 304 22.89 -11.25 -76.70
CA ALA A 304 22.67 -10.45 -75.51
C ALA A 304 21.25 -10.58 -74.99
N ILE A 305 20.22 -10.58 -75.83
CA ILE A 305 18.81 -10.77 -75.49
C ILE A 305 18.56 -12.16 -74.94
N VAL A 306 19.12 -13.18 -75.58
CA VAL A 306 19.01 -14.58 -75.11
C VAL A 306 19.65 -14.74 -73.72
N SER A 307 20.88 -14.24 -73.57
CA SER A 307 21.56 -14.25 -72.24
C SER A 307 20.76 -13.52 -71.13
N MET A 308 20.11 -12.40 -71.48
CA MET A 308 19.20 -11.72 -70.53
C MET A 308 18.00 -12.58 -70.16
N GLN A 309 17.39 -13.27 -71.13
CA GLN A 309 16.24 -14.14 -70.83
C GLN A 309 16.63 -15.34 -69.96
N GLU A 310 17.79 -15.91 -70.19
CA GLU A 310 18.32 -17.01 -69.39
C GLU A 310 18.58 -16.58 -67.96
N GLN A 311 19.20 -15.40 -67.74
CA GLN A 311 19.44 -14.83 -66.41
C GLN A 311 18.14 -14.49 -65.67
N LEU A 312 17.13 -13.96 -66.37
CA LEU A 312 15.81 -13.71 -65.80
C LEU A 312 15.16 -15.01 -65.32
N ASN A 313 15.23 -16.07 -66.15
CA ASN A 313 14.67 -17.38 -65.82
C ASN A 313 15.41 -18.06 -64.66
N GLU A 314 16.72 -17.80 -64.47
CA GLU A 314 17.46 -18.28 -63.28
C GLU A 314 17.07 -17.54 -62.01
N VAL A 315 16.79 -16.22 -62.08
CA VAL A 315 16.31 -15.44 -60.93
C VAL A 315 14.92 -15.89 -60.50
N ASP A 316 14.03 -16.21 -61.45
CA ASP A 316 12.67 -16.67 -61.18
C ASP A 316 12.65 -18.11 -60.64
N LYS A 317 13.65 -18.91 -60.95
CA LYS A 317 13.82 -20.29 -60.42
C LYS A 317 14.46 -20.38 -59.02
N ARG A 318 14.96 -19.27 -58.47
CA ARG A 318 15.40 -19.26 -57.07
C ARG A 318 14.17 -19.54 -56.19
N PRO A 319 14.15 -20.66 -55.42
CA PRO A 319 12.98 -21.03 -54.64
C PRO A 319 12.61 -19.87 -53.74
N GLU A 320 11.30 -19.53 -53.71
CA GLU A 320 10.73 -18.68 -52.68
C GLU A 320 11.30 -19.11 -51.34
N MET A 321 12.27 -18.37 -50.80
CA MET A 321 12.79 -18.62 -49.48
C MET A 321 11.59 -18.52 -48.52
N LYS A 322 11.10 -19.69 -48.11
CA LYS A 322 10.16 -20.00 -47.06
C LYS A 322 9.56 -18.74 -46.41
N ARG A 323 8.35 -18.42 -46.83
CA ARG A 323 7.39 -17.71 -45.99
C ARG A 323 7.11 -18.59 -44.78
N GLY A 324 7.86 -18.37 -43.70
CA GLY A 324 7.65 -18.97 -42.38
C GLY A 324 7.21 -17.89 -41.41
#